data_46a80c693a6536b59e711b9604571ced
#
_entry.id   46a80c693a6536b59e711b9604571ced
#
_cell.length_a   1.000
_cell.length_b   1.000
_cell.length_c   1.000
_cell.angle_alpha   90.00
_cell.angle_beta   90.00
_cell.angle_gamma   90.00
#
_symmetry.space_group_name_H-M   'P 1'
#
loop_
_entity.id
_entity.type
_entity.pdbx_description
1 polymer ?
#
loop_
_entity_poly.entity_id
_entity_poly.type
_entity_poly.pdbx_seq_one_letter_code
_entity_poly.pdbx_strand_id
1 'polypeptide(L)'
;MPQLPLLTPLGMLTLSEEDGAIVALDWGRGRDRTETPLLRRAADQLQDYFDGLRTGFDLPLNPTGSPFRRRVWDALRAIPAGETRSYGDLARSLGTASRAIGGANGANPIPIIIPCHRVVASGGAIGGYSGGDGVATKRWLLALERRARPAAPDDLLDAPTAGHDRPAPTP
;
A
#
# COMPACT_ATOMS: atom_id res chain seq x y z
N MET A 1 10.74 -7.63 19.31
CA MET A 1 10.35 -6.77 18.18
C MET A 1 9.00 -6.13 18.50
N PRO A 2 8.94 -4.80 18.62
CA PRO A 2 7.67 -4.12 18.88
C PRO A 2 6.66 -4.37 17.77
N GLN A 3 5.42 -4.58 18.16
CA GLN A 3 4.31 -4.82 17.25
C GLN A 3 3.09 -4.06 17.73
N LEU A 4 2.27 -3.61 16.79
CA LEU A 4 1.01 -2.94 17.11
C LEU A 4 -0.10 -3.51 16.22
N PRO A 5 -1.08 -4.20 16.82
CA PRO A 5 -2.26 -4.64 16.06
C PRO A 5 -3.22 -3.46 15.88
N LEU A 6 -3.89 -3.43 14.73
CA LEU A 6 -4.93 -2.43 14.46
C LEU A 6 -6.09 -3.08 13.74
N LEU A 7 -7.30 -2.64 14.07
CA LEU A 7 -8.50 -3.10 13.39
C LEU A 7 -8.76 -2.22 12.18
N THR A 8 -8.96 -2.85 11.03
CA THR A 8 -9.19 -2.16 9.77
C THR A 8 -10.44 -2.71 9.09
N PRO A 9 -10.92 -2.06 8.03
CA PRO A 9 -12.01 -2.63 7.24
C PRO A 9 -11.70 -4.01 6.66
N LEU A 10 -10.41 -4.36 6.56
CA LEU A 10 -9.98 -5.69 6.09
C LEU A 10 -9.73 -6.65 7.24
N GLY A 11 -10.10 -6.29 8.46
CA GLY A 11 -9.86 -7.08 9.65
C GLY A 11 -8.64 -6.63 10.42
N MET A 12 -8.17 -7.48 11.31
CA MET A 12 -7.02 -7.18 12.15
C MET A 12 -5.73 -7.27 11.33
N LEU A 13 -4.90 -6.25 11.44
CA LEU A 13 -3.54 -6.23 10.86
C LEU A 13 -2.56 -5.95 11.99
N THR A 14 -1.31 -6.37 11.80
CA THR A 14 -0.26 -6.14 12.80
C THR A 14 0.96 -5.53 12.13
N LEU A 15 1.35 -4.35 12.62
CA LEU A 15 2.59 -3.67 12.22
C LEU A 15 3.74 -4.13 13.09
N SER A 16 4.91 -4.31 12.50
CA SER A 16 6.13 -4.64 13.22
C SER A 16 7.24 -3.64 12.91
N GLU A 17 7.98 -3.29 13.93
CA GLU A 17 9.10 -2.35 13.84
C GLU A 17 10.39 -3.01 14.29
N GLU A 18 11.49 -2.69 13.62
CA GLU A 18 12.83 -3.10 14.03
C GLU A 18 13.81 -2.02 13.64
N ASP A 19 14.68 -1.65 14.58
CA ASP A 19 15.75 -0.67 14.34
C ASP A 19 15.26 0.64 13.72
N GLY A 20 14.11 1.12 14.17
CA GLY A 20 13.58 2.41 13.74
C GLY A 20 12.89 2.41 12.39
N ALA A 21 12.55 1.24 11.85
CA ALA A 21 11.84 1.15 10.58
C ALA A 21 10.72 0.12 10.65
N ILE A 22 9.69 0.30 9.84
CA ILE A 22 8.64 -0.70 9.67
C ILE A 22 9.22 -1.84 8.84
N VAL A 23 9.09 -3.07 9.33
CA VAL A 23 9.64 -4.26 8.66
C VAL A 23 8.57 -5.24 8.19
N ALA A 24 7.35 -5.14 8.72
CA ALA A 24 6.28 -6.07 8.33
C ALA A 24 4.90 -5.48 8.61
N LEU A 25 3.95 -5.89 7.78
CA LEU A 25 2.52 -5.70 8.02
C LEU A 25 1.86 -7.05 7.75
N ASP A 26 1.39 -7.68 8.81
CA ASP A 26 0.86 -9.02 8.73
C ASP A 26 -0.66 -9.03 8.88
N TRP A 27 -1.30 -9.96 8.20
CA TRP A 27 -2.73 -10.21 8.33
C TRP A 27 -2.97 -10.98 9.63
N GLY A 28 -3.85 -10.47 10.47
CA GLY A 28 -4.15 -11.09 11.74
C GLY A 28 -3.46 -10.39 12.91
N ARG A 29 -3.60 -11.00 14.09
CA ARG A 29 -3.04 -10.44 15.32
C ARG A 29 -1.65 -11.01 15.55
N GLY A 30 -0.69 -10.12 15.85
CA GLY A 30 0.67 -10.53 16.21
C GLY A 30 0.76 -11.02 17.64
N ARG A 31 1.98 -11.39 18.03
CA ARG A 31 2.26 -11.96 19.36
C ARG A 31 2.51 -10.90 20.41
N ASP A 32 2.99 -9.74 20.01
CA ASP A 32 3.40 -8.68 20.90
C ASP A 32 2.45 -7.49 20.76
N ARG A 33 2.42 -6.65 21.78
CA ARG A 33 1.68 -5.40 21.73
C ARG A 33 2.50 -4.36 22.48
N THR A 34 3.48 -3.80 21.79
CA THR A 34 4.33 -2.76 22.32
C THR A 34 4.25 -1.57 21.39
N GLU A 35 3.53 -0.53 21.81
CA GLU A 35 3.36 0.65 21.00
C GLU A 35 4.62 1.51 21.05
N THR A 36 5.04 1.99 19.90
CA THR A 36 6.13 2.97 19.77
C THR A 36 5.61 4.17 19.00
N PRO A 37 6.30 5.31 19.07
CA PRO A 37 5.90 6.47 18.26
C PRO A 37 5.82 6.16 16.76
N LEU A 38 6.76 5.37 16.24
CA LEU A 38 6.75 5.00 14.83
C LEU A 38 5.55 4.10 14.49
N LEU A 39 5.27 3.10 15.32
CA LEU A 39 4.12 2.21 15.10
C LEU A 39 2.81 2.99 15.18
N ARG A 40 2.71 3.95 16.11
CA ARG A 40 1.51 4.80 16.20
C ARG A 40 1.35 5.63 14.94
N ARG A 41 2.43 6.23 14.47
CA ARG A 41 2.40 7.04 13.25
C ARG A 41 1.98 6.18 12.05
N ALA A 42 2.51 4.96 11.95
CA ALA A 42 2.16 4.04 10.87
C ALA A 42 0.70 3.64 10.94
N ALA A 43 0.19 3.33 12.14
CA ALA A 43 -1.21 2.98 12.32
C ALA A 43 -2.13 4.15 11.95
N ASP A 44 -1.77 5.37 12.35
CA ASP A 44 -2.56 6.55 12.01
C ASP A 44 -2.60 6.77 10.49
N GLN A 45 -1.46 6.60 9.80
CA GLN A 45 -1.42 6.73 8.35
C GLN A 45 -2.24 5.64 7.67
N LEU A 46 -2.23 4.42 8.18
CA LEU A 46 -3.08 3.35 7.64
C LEU A 46 -4.55 3.66 7.83
N GLN A 47 -4.96 4.17 9.00
CA GLN A 47 -6.35 4.55 9.21
C GLN A 47 -6.76 5.65 8.24
N ASP A 48 -5.92 6.66 8.05
CA ASP A 48 -6.20 7.71 7.07
C ASP A 48 -6.32 7.14 5.66
N TYR A 49 -5.48 6.17 5.31
CA TYR A 49 -5.54 5.50 4.01
C TYR A 49 -6.90 4.79 3.84
N PHE A 50 -7.32 4.02 4.84
CA PHE A 50 -8.60 3.30 4.79
C PHE A 50 -9.80 4.26 4.79
N ASP A 51 -9.65 5.43 5.40
CA ASP A 51 -10.70 6.46 5.41
C ASP A 51 -10.73 7.28 4.11
N GLY A 52 -9.83 7.00 3.17
CA GLY A 52 -9.77 7.73 1.90
C GLY A 52 -9.11 9.10 2.01
N LEU A 53 -8.44 9.39 3.11
CA LEU A 53 -7.83 10.70 3.37
C LEU A 53 -6.36 10.76 2.95
N ARG A 54 -5.76 9.62 2.65
CA ARG A 54 -4.34 9.51 2.32
C ARG A 54 -4.16 8.42 1.28
N THR A 55 -3.26 8.64 0.32
CA THR A 55 -2.97 7.65 -0.71
C THR A 55 -1.52 7.17 -0.71
N GLY A 56 -0.64 7.85 0.01
CA GLY A 56 0.75 7.45 0.16
C GLY A 56 1.14 7.37 1.62
N PHE A 57 2.35 6.90 1.87
CA PHE A 57 2.86 6.71 3.22
C PHE A 57 4.21 7.40 3.37
N ASP A 58 4.41 8.05 4.51
CA ASP A 58 5.66 8.72 4.86
C ASP A 58 6.21 8.01 6.10
N LEU A 59 6.86 6.87 5.86
CA LEU A 59 7.35 5.99 6.91
C LEU A 59 8.70 5.40 6.51
N PRO A 60 9.64 5.26 7.45
CA PRO A 60 10.85 4.50 7.17
C PRO A 60 10.50 3.03 7.04
N LEU A 61 10.84 2.41 5.92
CA LEU A 61 10.57 1.01 5.63
C LEU A 61 11.88 0.26 5.46
N ASN A 62 11.95 -0.95 5.99
CA ASN A 62 13.10 -1.82 5.79
C ASN A 62 12.65 -3.26 5.58
N PRO A 63 12.06 -3.57 4.42
CA PRO A 63 11.62 -4.93 4.12
C PRO A 63 12.82 -5.85 3.94
N THR A 64 12.78 -7.01 4.57
CA THR A 64 13.84 -8.01 4.43
C THR A 64 13.66 -8.79 3.14
N GLY A 65 14.69 -8.82 2.31
CA GLY A 65 14.64 -9.55 1.06
C GLY A 65 15.95 -9.41 0.28
N SER A 66 16.06 -10.17 -0.81
CA SER A 66 17.22 -10.10 -1.70
C SER A 66 17.30 -8.73 -2.39
N PRO A 67 18.47 -8.37 -2.94
CA PRO A 67 18.59 -7.13 -3.71
C PRO A 67 17.59 -7.05 -4.86
N PHE A 68 17.32 -8.17 -5.53
CA PHE A 68 16.32 -8.19 -6.60
C PHE A 68 14.92 -7.89 -6.07
N ARG A 69 14.51 -8.53 -4.98
CA ARG A 69 13.20 -8.29 -4.39
C ARG A 69 13.06 -6.83 -3.96
N ARG A 70 14.10 -6.26 -3.35
CA ARG A 70 14.08 -4.85 -2.95
C ARG A 70 13.91 -3.93 -4.15
N ARG A 71 14.56 -4.24 -5.28
CA ARG A 71 14.38 -3.46 -6.52
C ARG A 71 12.93 -3.51 -7.00
N VAL A 72 12.31 -4.69 -6.94
CA VAL A 72 10.91 -4.83 -7.33
C VAL A 72 10.02 -4.02 -6.39
N TRP A 73 10.23 -4.14 -5.08
CA TRP A 73 9.43 -3.41 -4.11
C TRP A 73 9.57 -1.89 -4.25
N ASP A 74 10.76 -1.40 -4.57
CA ASP A 74 10.96 0.01 -4.86
C ASP A 74 10.16 0.44 -6.10
N ALA A 75 10.14 -0.39 -7.13
CA ALA A 75 9.35 -0.12 -8.32
C ALA A 75 7.84 -0.11 -8.02
N LEU A 76 7.38 -0.99 -7.12
CA LEU A 76 5.98 -0.99 -6.69
C LEU A 76 5.61 0.33 -6.01
N ARG A 77 6.50 0.84 -5.17
CA ARG A 77 6.25 2.10 -4.45
C ARG A 77 6.13 3.29 -5.40
N ALA A 78 6.68 3.19 -6.58
CA ALA A 78 6.60 4.24 -7.59
C ALA A 78 5.27 4.24 -8.35
N ILE A 79 4.43 3.21 -8.20
CA ILE A 79 3.12 3.17 -8.85
C ILE A 79 2.15 4.02 -8.05
N PRO A 80 1.60 5.10 -8.63
CA PRO A 80 0.67 5.96 -7.87
C PRO A 80 -0.62 5.22 -7.50
N ALA A 81 -1.22 5.64 -6.40
CA ALA A 81 -2.54 5.14 -6.03
C ALA A 81 -3.55 5.46 -7.13
N GLY A 82 -4.44 4.53 -7.40
CA GLY A 82 -5.42 4.68 -8.47
C GLY A 82 -4.91 4.20 -9.83
N GLU A 83 -3.63 3.83 -9.91
CA GLU A 83 -3.03 3.30 -11.14
C GLU A 83 -2.56 1.87 -10.92
N THR A 84 -2.37 1.16 -12.02
CA THR A 84 -1.85 -0.20 -12.01
C THR A 84 -0.77 -0.35 -13.07
N ARG A 85 0.08 -1.36 -12.90
CA ARG A 85 1.06 -1.77 -13.92
C ARG A 85 0.93 -3.28 -14.07
N SER A 86 1.19 -3.79 -15.28
CA SER A 86 1.17 -5.23 -15.48
C SER A 86 2.50 -5.85 -15.04
N TYR A 87 2.47 -7.15 -14.76
CA TYR A 87 3.70 -7.88 -14.48
C TYR A 87 4.69 -7.72 -15.64
N GLY A 88 4.19 -7.73 -16.87
CA GLY A 88 5.02 -7.55 -18.05
C GLY A 88 5.67 -6.16 -18.12
N ASP A 89 4.92 -5.12 -17.77
CA ASP A 89 5.45 -3.75 -17.76
C ASP A 89 6.62 -3.64 -16.78
N LEU A 90 6.46 -4.17 -15.58
CA LEU A 90 7.51 -4.16 -14.58
C LEU A 90 8.70 -5.00 -15.00
N ALA A 91 8.44 -6.16 -15.59
CA ALA A 91 9.50 -7.03 -16.09
C ALA A 91 10.36 -6.33 -17.13
N ARG A 92 9.74 -5.65 -18.08
CA ARG A 92 10.47 -4.88 -19.11
C ARG A 92 11.28 -3.74 -18.48
N SER A 93 10.66 -3.04 -17.54
CA SER A 93 11.30 -1.91 -16.87
C SER A 93 12.52 -2.35 -16.06
N LEU A 94 12.49 -3.52 -15.46
CA LEU A 94 13.55 -4.02 -14.58
C LEU A 94 14.49 -5.02 -15.28
N GLY A 95 14.27 -5.29 -16.55
CA GLY A 95 15.12 -6.21 -17.32
C GLY A 95 15.04 -7.66 -16.85
N THR A 96 13.83 -8.13 -16.53
CA THR A 96 13.62 -9.48 -15.99
C THR A 96 12.36 -10.09 -16.59
N ALA A 97 11.99 -11.30 -16.10
CA ALA A 97 10.80 -12.01 -16.56
C ALA A 97 9.62 -11.74 -15.63
N SER A 98 8.41 -11.82 -16.19
CA SER A 98 7.18 -11.62 -15.41
C SER A 98 7.07 -12.56 -14.24
N ARG A 99 7.55 -13.83 -14.38
CA ARG A 99 7.53 -14.80 -13.28
C ARG A 99 8.36 -14.31 -12.08
N ALA A 100 9.52 -13.70 -12.36
CA ALA A 100 10.38 -13.20 -11.29
C ALA A 100 9.71 -12.02 -10.57
N ILE A 101 9.01 -11.16 -11.32
CA ILE A 101 8.22 -10.09 -10.71
C ILE A 101 7.13 -10.68 -9.82
N GLY A 102 6.42 -11.70 -10.32
CA GLY A 102 5.36 -12.34 -9.54
C GLY A 102 5.86 -12.92 -8.23
N GLY A 103 7.03 -13.57 -8.24
CA GLY A 103 7.64 -14.11 -7.04
C GLY A 103 8.00 -13.03 -6.02
N ALA A 104 8.63 -11.96 -6.48
CA ALA A 104 9.00 -10.84 -5.61
C ALA A 104 7.75 -10.12 -5.08
N ASN A 105 6.75 -9.95 -5.93
CA ASN A 105 5.49 -9.31 -5.54
C ASN A 105 4.80 -10.09 -4.43
N GLY A 106 4.73 -11.41 -4.56
CA GLY A 106 4.12 -12.28 -3.56
C GLY A 106 4.91 -12.39 -2.26
N ALA A 107 6.20 -12.05 -2.28
CA ALA A 107 7.07 -12.10 -1.10
C ALA A 107 7.11 -10.80 -0.31
N ASN A 108 6.34 -9.78 -0.72
CA ASN A 108 6.32 -8.47 -0.07
C ASN A 108 5.93 -8.59 1.41
N PRO A 109 6.81 -8.19 2.34
CA PRO A 109 6.50 -8.31 3.77
C PRO A 109 5.67 -7.14 4.32
N ILE A 110 5.48 -6.07 3.55
CA ILE A 110 4.76 -4.86 4.01
C ILE A 110 3.65 -4.52 3.00
N PRO A 111 2.66 -5.41 2.82
CA PRO A 111 1.60 -5.16 1.85
C PRO A 111 0.84 -3.86 2.17
N ILE A 112 0.14 -3.32 1.21
CA ILE A 112 -0.60 -2.06 1.28
C ILE A 112 0.35 -0.87 1.27
N ILE A 113 1.28 -0.79 2.20
CA ILE A 113 2.28 0.29 2.26
C ILE A 113 3.24 0.17 1.07
N ILE A 114 3.73 -1.05 0.80
CA ILE A 114 4.39 -1.37 -0.46
C ILE A 114 3.30 -1.98 -1.34
N PRO A 115 2.83 -1.28 -2.36
CA PRO A 115 1.54 -1.59 -2.98
C PRO A 115 1.58 -2.73 -3.99
N CYS A 116 1.80 -3.94 -3.52
CA CYS A 116 1.82 -5.12 -4.40
C CYS A 116 0.47 -5.40 -5.05
N HIS A 117 -0.62 -4.82 -4.52
CA HIS A 117 -1.94 -4.94 -5.12
C HIS A 117 -2.09 -4.12 -6.41
N ARG A 118 -1.16 -3.22 -6.72
CA ARG A 118 -1.21 -2.40 -7.94
C ARG A 118 -0.60 -3.08 -9.16
N VAL A 119 -0.22 -4.35 -9.05
CA VAL A 119 0.30 -5.12 -10.17
C VAL A 119 -0.78 -6.09 -10.64
N VAL A 120 -1.08 -6.03 -11.94
CA VAL A 120 -2.16 -6.82 -12.55
C VAL A 120 -1.61 -7.64 -13.71
N ALA A 121 -2.41 -8.59 -14.19
CA ALA A 121 -2.03 -9.39 -15.35
C ALA A 121 -2.14 -8.56 -16.63
N SER A 122 -1.53 -9.06 -17.69
CA SER A 122 -1.62 -8.42 -19.01
C SER A 122 -3.07 -8.25 -19.43
N GLY A 123 -3.35 -7.14 -20.12
CA GLY A 123 -4.70 -6.84 -20.55
C GLY A 123 -5.61 -6.32 -19.44
N GLY A 124 -5.04 -6.05 -18.27
CA GLY A 124 -5.79 -5.47 -17.15
C GLY A 124 -6.57 -6.47 -16.30
N ALA A 125 -6.39 -7.78 -16.52
CA ALA A 125 -6.99 -8.78 -15.64
C ALA A 125 -6.41 -8.64 -14.25
N ILE A 126 -7.23 -8.90 -13.22
CA ILE A 126 -6.86 -8.60 -11.83
C ILE A 126 -5.59 -9.32 -11.36
N GLY A 127 -5.35 -10.54 -11.83
CA GLY A 127 -4.22 -11.34 -11.34
C GLY A 127 -4.47 -11.87 -9.94
N GLY A 128 -3.44 -12.49 -9.36
CA GLY A 128 -3.53 -13.07 -8.03
C GLY A 128 -3.21 -12.11 -6.91
N TYR A 129 -3.53 -12.51 -5.69
CA TYR A 129 -3.16 -11.78 -4.47
C TYR A 129 -3.18 -12.77 -3.31
N SER A 130 -2.11 -12.77 -2.50
CA SER A 130 -1.98 -13.72 -1.41
C SER A 130 -2.44 -13.18 -0.06
N GLY A 131 -2.64 -11.87 0.08
CA GLY A 131 -3.04 -11.26 1.35
C GLY A 131 -4.53 -11.35 1.61
N GLY A 132 -4.92 -11.25 2.88
CA GLY A 132 -6.30 -11.21 3.29
C GLY A 132 -7.17 -12.29 2.66
N ASP A 133 -8.24 -11.88 2.00
CA ASP A 133 -9.17 -12.77 1.29
C ASP A 133 -8.79 -12.89 -0.20
N GLY A 134 -7.53 -12.76 -0.54
CA GLY A 134 -7.05 -12.96 -1.89
C GLY A 134 -7.53 -11.88 -2.85
N VAL A 135 -8.05 -12.30 -4.00
CA VAL A 135 -8.46 -11.38 -5.07
C VAL A 135 -9.54 -10.40 -4.60
N ALA A 136 -10.42 -10.82 -3.69
CA ALA A 136 -11.44 -9.91 -3.15
C ALA A 136 -10.81 -8.74 -2.41
N THR A 137 -9.78 -8.99 -1.61
CA THR A 137 -9.02 -7.93 -0.92
C THR A 137 -8.34 -7.02 -1.94
N LYS A 138 -7.72 -7.59 -2.95
CA LYS A 138 -7.05 -6.82 -4.00
C LYS A 138 -8.03 -5.86 -4.69
N ARG A 139 -9.19 -6.38 -5.07
CA ARG A 139 -10.23 -5.55 -5.71
C ARG A 139 -10.69 -4.43 -4.79
N TRP A 140 -10.84 -4.74 -3.52
CA TRP A 140 -11.28 -3.76 -2.53
C TRP A 140 -10.27 -2.61 -2.41
N LEU A 141 -8.96 -2.95 -2.32
CA LEU A 141 -7.89 -1.95 -2.23
C LEU A 141 -7.84 -1.08 -3.49
N LEU A 142 -7.91 -1.70 -4.67
CA LEU A 142 -7.88 -0.94 -5.92
C LEU A 142 -9.08 0.00 -6.04
N ALA A 143 -10.26 -0.47 -5.61
CA ALA A 143 -11.46 0.36 -5.64
C ALA A 143 -11.36 1.53 -4.66
N LEU A 144 -10.83 1.27 -3.46
CA LEU A 144 -10.59 2.33 -2.48
C LEU A 144 -9.68 3.40 -3.05
N GLU A 145 -8.58 2.99 -3.67
CA GLU A 145 -7.60 3.94 -4.21
C GLU A 145 -8.15 4.76 -5.36
N ARG A 146 -9.01 4.19 -6.18
CA ARG A 146 -9.66 4.96 -7.25
C ARG A 146 -10.56 6.04 -6.70
N ARG A 147 -11.28 5.76 -5.60
CA ARG A 147 -12.14 6.75 -4.94
C ARG A 147 -11.36 7.80 -4.18
N ALA A 148 -10.24 7.40 -3.57
CA ALA A 148 -9.42 8.26 -2.74
C ALA A 148 -8.26 8.89 -3.52
N ARG A 149 -8.30 8.82 -4.83
CA ARG A 149 -7.25 9.33 -5.69
C ARG A 149 -6.93 10.78 -5.31
N PRO A 150 -5.64 11.10 -5.05
CA PRO A 150 -5.31 12.48 -4.69
C PRO A 150 -5.62 13.43 -5.82
N ALA A 151 -6.02 14.65 -5.47
CA ALA A 151 -6.25 15.69 -6.45
C ALA A 151 -4.94 16.00 -7.18
N ALA A 152 -5.06 16.33 -8.47
CA ALA A 152 -3.91 16.82 -9.23
C ALA A 152 -3.44 18.14 -8.63
N PRO A 153 -2.17 18.53 -8.84
CA PRO A 153 -1.68 19.80 -8.31
C PRO A 153 -2.54 21.00 -8.70
N ASP A 154 -3.05 21.00 -9.93
CA ASP A 154 -3.93 22.10 -10.39
C ASP A 154 -5.23 22.13 -9.61
N ASP A 155 -5.78 20.97 -9.31
CA ASP A 155 -7.01 20.90 -8.52
C ASP A 155 -6.77 21.41 -7.10
N LEU A 156 -5.60 21.16 -6.55
CA LEU A 156 -5.27 21.65 -5.22
C LEU A 156 -5.17 23.17 -5.19
N LEU A 157 -4.71 23.77 -6.29
CA LEU A 157 -4.63 25.24 -6.39
C LEU A 157 -5.99 25.87 -6.51
N ASP A 158 -6.93 25.18 -7.12
CA ASP A 158 -8.30 25.68 -7.31
C ASP A 158 -9.19 25.35 -6.14
N ALA A 159 -8.80 24.44 -5.29
CA ALA A 159 -9.61 24.01 -4.16
C ALA A 159 -9.87 25.20 -3.25
N PRO A 160 -11.13 25.45 -2.90
CA PRO A 160 -11.44 26.46 -1.91
C PRO A 160 -10.95 25.92 -0.60
N THR A 161 -9.84 26.12 -0.41
CA THR A 161 -9.19 25.65 0.77
C THR A 161 -10.15 25.12 1.78
N ALA A 162 -10.48 24.44 1.44
CA ALA A 162 -11.10 23.75 2.01
C ALA A 162 -11.76 23.22 2.38
N GLY A 163 -11.87 23.39 1.98
CA GLY A 163 -12.68 22.95 2.16
C GLY A 163 -13.15 22.69 1.95
N HIS A 164 -13.35 22.71 1.71
CA HIS A 164 -14.10 22.47 1.33
C HIS A 164 -14.71 22.31 1.37
N ASP A 165 -14.87 22.51 1.41
CA ASP A 165 -15.79 22.40 1.15
C ASP A 165 -16.20 21.83 0.73
N ARG A 166 -16.27 21.67 0.64
CA ARG A 166 -16.90 21.20 0.18
C ARG A 166 -17.78 21.06 0.21
N PRO A 167 -17.99 21.40 -0.02
CA PRO A 167 -19.00 21.42 -0.16
C PRO A 167 -19.51 21.37 -0.38
N ALA A 168 -19.47 21.63 -0.35
CA ALA A 168 -20.15 21.81 -0.71
C ALA A 168 -20.36 21.97 -1.21
N PRO A 169 -20.23 22.07 -1.51
CA PRO A 169 -20.68 22.37 -2.03
C PRO A 169 -21.07 22.44 -2.43
N THR A 170 -21.02 22.72 -2.42
CA THR A 170 -21.54 22.96 -2.81
C THR A 170 -22.02 22.86 -3.14
N PRO A 171 -22.10 23.23 -3.35
CA PRO A 171 -22.72 23.21 -3.60
C PRO A 171 -23.18 22.67 -4.06
#